data_11d69ac909dbc77bba0cc081a6779554
#
_entry.id   11d69ac909dbc77bba0cc081a6779554
#
_cell.length_a   1.000
_cell.length_b   1.000
_cell.length_c   1.000
_cell.angle_alpha   90.00
_cell.angle_beta   90.00
_cell.angle_gamma   90.00
#
_symmetry.space_group_name_H-M   'P 1'
#
loop_
_entity.id
_entity.type
_entity.pdbx_description
1 polymer ?
#
loop_
_entity_poly.entity_id
_entity_poly.type
_entity_poly.pdbx_seq_one_letter_code
_entity_poly.pdbx_strand_id
1 'polypeptide(L)' 'MVELYLKKIKSDDITLDDIPKLWRQKVMDRLIEDGYTLNEDGSVVKE' A
#
# COMPACT_ATOMS: atom_id res chain seq x y z
N MET A 1 5.55 -11.62 -2.38
CA MET A 1 6.03 -10.29 -2.74
C MET A 1 5.05 -9.19 -2.36
N VAL A 2 3.81 -9.31 -2.81
CA VAL A 2 2.80 -8.31 -2.46
C VAL A 2 2.60 -8.21 -0.95
N GLU A 3 2.61 -9.34 -0.27
CA GLU A 3 2.43 -9.35 1.18
C GLU A 3 3.52 -8.59 1.93
N LEU A 4 4.75 -8.65 1.43
CA LEU A 4 5.86 -7.90 2.02
C LEU A 4 5.63 -6.40 1.91
N TYR A 5 5.19 -5.96 0.73
CA TYR A 5 4.89 -4.56 0.52
C TYR A 5 3.74 -4.10 1.40
N LEU A 6 2.70 -4.92 1.51
CA LEU A 6 1.56 -4.61 2.36
C LEU A 6 1.99 -4.41 3.81
N LYS A 7 2.80 -5.31 4.32
CA LYS A 7 3.29 -5.23 5.68
C LYS A 7 4.08 -3.95 5.91
N LYS A 8 4.95 -3.59 4.98
CA LYS A 8 5.76 -2.39 5.11
C LYS A 8 4.93 -1.11 5.03
N ILE A 9 3.94 -1.10 4.15
CA ILE A 9 3.07 0.06 4.02
C ILE A 9 2.22 0.24 5.28
N LYS A 10 1.69 -0.83 5.82
CA LYS A 10 0.89 -0.78 7.05
C LYS A 10 1.70 -0.31 8.24
N SER A 11 3.01 -0.56 8.21
CA SER A 11 3.92 -0.12 9.28
C SER A 11 4.54 1.25 9.00
N ASP A 12 4.17 1.89 7.89
CA ASP A 12 4.73 3.19 7.47
C ASP A 12 6.23 3.14 7.17
N ASP A 13 6.75 1.96 6.88
CA ASP A 13 8.17 1.82 6.50
C ASP A 13 8.42 2.32 5.09
N ILE A 14 7.46 2.15 4.21
CA ILE A 14 7.56 2.59 2.83
C ILE A 14 6.23 3.22 2.40
N THR A 15 6.28 3.94 1.27
CA THR A 15 5.08 4.48 0.66
C THR A 15 4.84 3.79 -0.68
N LEU A 16 3.70 4.10 -1.30
CA LEU A 16 3.39 3.54 -2.61
C LEU A 16 4.41 3.93 -3.67
N ASP A 17 5.06 5.08 -3.51
CA ASP A 17 6.09 5.52 -4.44
C ASP A 17 7.33 4.62 -4.43
N ASP A 18 7.55 3.92 -3.33
CA ASP A 18 8.68 2.99 -3.20
C ASP A 18 8.41 1.64 -3.87
N ILE A 19 7.16 1.40 -4.27
CA ILE A 19 6.77 0.13 -4.88
C ILE A 19 6.84 0.26 -6.40
N PRO A 20 7.43 -0.71 -7.11
CA PRO A 20 7.42 -0.71 -8.57
C PRO A 20 6.00 -0.57 -9.10
N LYS A 21 5.86 0.18 -10.17
CA LYS A 21 4.55 0.44 -10.76
C LYS A 21 3.76 -0.85 -11.02
N LEU A 22 4.46 -1.89 -11.42
CA LEU A 22 3.83 -3.18 -11.72
C LEU A 22 3.12 -3.78 -10.50
N TRP A 23 3.74 -3.64 -9.33
CA TRP A 23 3.19 -4.20 -8.09
C TRP A 23 2.27 -3.25 -7.35
N ARG A 24 2.39 -1.96 -7.64
CA ARG A 24 1.61 -0.93 -6.94
C ARG A 24 0.11 -1.19 -7.07
N GLN A 25 -0.34 -1.50 -8.27
CA GLN A 25 -1.75 -1.75 -8.51
C GLN A 25 -2.26 -2.89 -7.63
N LYS A 26 -1.50 -3.97 -7.56
CA LYS A 26 -1.88 -5.14 -6.78
C LYS A 26 -1.91 -4.83 -5.29
N VAL A 27 -0.95 -4.05 -4.81
CA VAL A 27 -0.90 -3.66 -3.41
C VAL A 27 -2.09 -2.76 -3.07
N MET A 28 -2.41 -1.83 -3.95
CA MET A 28 -3.54 -0.93 -3.74
C MET A 28 -4.85 -1.70 -3.64
N ASP A 29 -5.06 -2.66 -4.54
CA ASP A 29 -6.27 -3.49 -4.52
C ASP A 29 -6.42 -4.23 -3.20
N ARG A 30 -5.33 -4.79 -2.70
CA ARG A 30 -5.36 -5.52 -1.43
C ARG A 30 -5.62 -4.60 -0.26
N LEU A 31 -5.05 -3.40 -0.27
CA LEU A 31 -5.26 -2.44 0.80
C LEU A 31 -6.73 -2.02 0.86
N ILE A 32 -7.34 -1.80 -0.29
CA ILE A 32 -8.75 -1.43 -0.35
C ILE A 32 -9.62 -2.55 0.20
N GLU A 33 -9.30 -3.80 -0.14
CA GLU A 33 -10.02 -4.95 0.38
C GLU A 33 -9.89 -5.07 1.90
N ASP A 34 -8.75 -4.66 2.43
CA ASP A 34 -8.49 -4.71 3.87
C ASP A 34 -9.09 -3.52 4.62
N GLY A 35 -9.72 -2.58 3.91
CA GLY A 35 -10.37 -1.45 4.53
C GLY A 35 -9.46 -0.23 4.70
N TYR A 36 -8.41 -0.14 3.91
CA TYR A 36 -7.52 1.02 3.96
C TYR A 36 -7.90 2.04 2.91
N THR A 37 -7.65 3.31 3.22
CA THR A 37 -7.84 4.42 2.30
C THR A 37 -6.49 4.93 1.84
N LEU A 38 -6.38 5.24 0.56
CA LEU A 38 -5.13 5.73 -0.02
C LEU A 38 -5.11 7.25 -0.07
N ASN A 39 -4.00 7.83 0.37
CA ASN A 39 -3.80 9.28 0.33
C ASN A 39 -3.03 9.68 -0.92
N GLU A 40 -3.12 10.94 -1.28
CA GLU A 40 -2.44 11.46 -2.46
C GLU A 40 -0.92 11.41 -2.36
N ASP A 41 -0.39 11.49 -1.14
CA ASP A 41 1.04 11.46 -0.92
C ASP A 41 1.64 10.07 -0.90
N GLY A 42 0.83 9.05 -1.14
CA GLY A 42 1.30 7.68 -1.18
C GLY A 42 1.19 6.93 0.14
N SER A 43 0.67 7.56 1.17
CA SER A 43 0.46 6.90 2.45
C SER A 43 -0.93 6.25 2.50
N VAL A 44 -1.14 5.40 3.50
CA VAL A 44 -2.42 4.71 3.66
C VAL A 44 -2.92 4.89 5.08
N VAL A 45 -4.23 4.91 5.21
CA VAL A 45 -4.88 5.06 6.51
C VAL A 45 -5.96 3.99 6.64
N LYS A 46 -6.00 3.34 7.77
CA LYS A 46 -7.02 2.34 8.02
C LYS A 46 -8.31 3.04 8.48
N GLU A 47 -9.39 2.68 7.85
CA GLU A 47 -10.70 3.20 8.24
C GLU A 47 -11.28 2.53 9.46
#